data_8190c6cb467ba782af6057c076e6ec68
#
_entry.id   8190c6cb467ba782af6057c076e6ec68
#
_cell.length_a   1.000
_cell.length_b   1.000
_cell.length_c   1.000
_cell.angle_alpha   90.00
_cell.angle_beta   90.00
_cell.angle_gamma   90.00
#
_symmetry.space_group_name_H-M   'P 1'
#
loop_
_entity.id
_entity.type
_entity.pdbx_description
1 polymer ?
#
loop_
_entity_poly.entity_id
_entity_poly.type
_entity_poly.pdbx_seq_one_letter_code
_entity_poly.pdbx_strand_id
1 'polypeptide(L)'
;MNIDMKTINGFSINFDFSKLIKVADLIYHDGPLLSHYVSNKGENYLFYWVDVDNEYNRWVVIRTDIFSIQQYLEKKSTLHSIITQPNDGFVYTVDIDDKIHYHNIKLVPIANLPEEYTPTENS
;
A
#
# COMPACT_ATOMS: atom_id res chain seq x y z
N MET A 1 23.11 -18.41 -11.59
CA MET A 1 21.66 -18.18 -11.73
C MET A 1 21.35 -16.73 -11.47
N ASN A 2 20.60 -16.13 -12.37
CA ASN A 2 20.13 -14.77 -12.13
C ASN A 2 18.94 -14.81 -11.18
N ILE A 3 19.11 -14.20 -10.03
CA ILE A 3 17.99 -13.98 -9.14
C ILE A 3 17.19 -12.81 -9.71
N ASP A 4 15.89 -12.99 -9.88
CA ASP A 4 15.04 -11.89 -10.25
C ASP A 4 14.92 -10.94 -9.06
N MET A 5 15.77 -9.92 -9.06
CA MET A 5 15.79 -8.92 -7.99
C MET A 5 14.54 -8.07 -7.96
N LYS A 6 13.67 -8.20 -8.97
CA LYS A 6 12.41 -7.46 -9.05
C LYS A 6 11.26 -8.17 -8.35
N THR A 7 11.48 -9.41 -7.89
CA THR A 7 10.45 -10.20 -7.22
C THR A 7 10.99 -10.73 -5.90
N ILE A 8 10.32 -10.37 -4.81
CA ILE A 8 10.66 -10.81 -3.46
C ILE A 8 9.34 -11.24 -2.78
N ASN A 9 9.28 -12.48 -2.31
CA ASN A 9 8.11 -13.04 -1.62
C ASN A 9 6.79 -12.84 -2.40
N GLY A 10 6.84 -12.94 -3.72
CA GLY A 10 5.68 -12.73 -4.56
C GLY A 10 5.43 -11.28 -4.97
N PHE A 11 6.19 -10.32 -4.41
CA PHE A 11 6.16 -8.94 -4.88
C PHE A 11 7.08 -8.75 -6.07
N SER A 12 6.74 -7.80 -6.93
CA SER A 12 7.54 -7.45 -8.09
C SER A 12 7.60 -5.94 -8.25
N ILE A 13 8.79 -5.41 -8.59
CA ILE A 13 8.94 -4.00 -8.93
C ILE A 13 8.15 -3.66 -10.18
N ASN A 14 7.93 -4.65 -11.06
CA ASN A 14 7.16 -4.50 -12.27
C ASN A 14 5.67 -4.86 -12.07
N PHE A 15 5.20 -4.89 -10.84
CA PHE A 15 3.80 -5.16 -10.54
C PHE A 15 2.92 -4.14 -11.25
N ASP A 16 1.89 -4.63 -11.93
CA ASP A 16 1.00 -3.75 -12.69
C ASP A 16 -0.15 -3.27 -11.79
N PHE A 17 0.06 -2.12 -11.18
CA PHE A 17 -0.95 -1.50 -10.32
C PHE A 17 -2.24 -1.17 -11.06
N SER A 18 -2.17 -0.98 -12.38
CA SER A 18 -3.36 -0.63 -13.17
C SER A 18 -4.38 -1.77 -13.24
N LYS A 19 -3.98 -3.00 -12.93
CA LYS A 19 -4.86 -4.16 -12.91
C LYS A 19 -5.58 -4.36 -11.60
N LEU A 20 -5.26 -3.57 -10.59
CA LEU A 20 -5.97 -3.61 -9.31
C LEU A 20 -7.34 -2.96 -9.46
N ILE A 21 -8.33 -3.53 -8.79
CA ILE A 21 -9.69 -3.03 -8.80
C ILE A 21 -10.00 -2.44 -7.43
N LYS A 22 -10.45 -1.18 -7.41
CA LYS A 22 -10.81 -0.52 -6.16
C LYS A 22 -12.07 -1.15 -5.58
N VAL A 23 -12.00 -1.52 -4.31
CA VAL A 23 -13.14 -2.01 -3.55
C VAL A 23 -13.83 -0.86 -2.83
N ALA A 24 -13.07 -0.04 -2.11
CA ALA A 24 -13.62 1.07 -1.33
C ALA A 24 -12.52 2.07 -0.94
N ASP A 25 -12.93 3.31 -0.70
CA ASP A 25 -12.11 4.27 0.04
C ASP A 25 -12.49 4.15 1.51
N LEU A 26 -11.52 3.76 2.35
CA LEU A 26 -11.76 3.51 3.77
C LEU A 26 -11.59 4.78 4.60
N ILE A 27 -10.74 5.71 4.16
CA ILE A 27 -10.60 7.05 4.72
C ILE A 27 -10.62 8.03 3.54
N TYR A 28 -11.51 9.00 3.63
CA TYR A 28 -11.68 10.02 2.59
C TYR A 28 -11.80 11.40 3.24
N HIS A 29 -10.92 12.32 2.85
CA HIS A 29 -10.98 13.72 3.27
C HIS A 29 -10.34 14.56 2.17
N ASP A 30 -11.16 15.27 1.41
CA ASP A 30 -10.74 16.00 0.20
C ASP A 30 -10.02 15.11 -0.81
N GLY A 31 -10.34 13.83 -0.81
CA GLY A 31 -9.71 12.80 -1.62
C GLY A 31 -9.46 11.55 -0.80
N PRO A 32 -9.18 10.42 -1.46
CA PRO A 32 -8.90 9.17 -0.75
C PRO A 32 -7.56 9.25 -0.01
N LEU A 33 -7.55 8.82 1.24
CA LEU A 33 -6.35 8.73 2.08
C LEU A 33 -5.99 7.29 2.41
N LEU A 34 -6.97 6.38 2.40
CA LEU A 34 -6.77 4.94 2.55
C LEU A 34 -7.77 4.25 1.67
N SER A 35 -7.30 3.46 0.73
CA SER A 35 -8.15 2.76 -0.24
C SER A 35 -7.83 1.28 -0.27
N HIS A 36 -8.87 0.47 -0.40
CA HIS A 36 -8.77 -0.98 -0.53
C HIS A 36 -8.93 -1.37 -1.98
N TYR A 37 -7.96 -2.15 -2.48
CA TYR A 37 -7.96 -2.70 -3.83
C TYR A 37 -7.81 -4.21 -3.77
N VAL A 38 -8.22 -4.88 -4.84
CA VAL A 38 -8.07 -6.32 -4.97
C VAL A 38 -7.48 -6.64 -6.34
N SER A 39 -6.60 -7.64 -6.39
CA SER A 39 -6.05 -8.15 -7.65
C SER A 39 -6.99 -9.19 -8.26
N ASN A 40 -6.74 -9.55 -9.52
CA ASN A 40 -7.49 -10.59 -10.19
C ASN A 40 -7.28 -12.00 -9.58
N LYS A 41 -6.29 -12.13 -8.69
CA LYS A 41 -6.04 -13.36 -7.94
C LYS A 41 -6.68 -13.34 -6.55
N GLY A 42 -7.44 -12.29 -6.23
CA GLY A 42 -8.08 -12.17 -4.92
C GLY A 42 -7.17 -11.66 -3.81
N GLU A 43 -5.99 -11.17 -4.14
CA GLU A 43 -5.08 -10.58 -3.16
C GLU A 43 -5.53 -9.18 -2.81
N ASN A 44 -5.47 -8.84 -1.52
CA ASN A 44 -5.94 -7.55 -1.01
C ASN A 44 -4.80 -6.60 -0.79
N TYR A 45 -4.98 -5.36 -1.22
CA TYR A 45 -3.99 -4.29 -1.11
C TYR A 45 -4.62 -3.08 -0.45
N LEU A 46 -3.83 -2.40 0.38
CA LEU A 46 -4.21 -1.10 0.92
C LEU A 46 -3.24 -0.05 0.39
N PHE A 47 -3.81 1.05 -0.11
CA PHE A 47 -3.09 2.24 -0.54
C PHE A 47 -3.25 3.28 0.55
N TYR A 48 -2.15 3.65 1.19
CA TYR A 48 -2.12 4.65 2.25
C TYR A 48 -1.36 5.88 1.77
N TRP A 49 -2.05 7.02 1.72
CA TRP A 49 -1.46 8.28 1.29
C TRP A 49 -0.50 8.81 2.34
N VAL A 50 0.71 9.20 1.95
CA VAL A 50 1.76 9.61 2.90
C VAL A 50 2.37 10.96 2.58
N ASP A 51 2.30 11.42 1.32
CA ASP A 51 2.96 12.66 0.95
C ASP A 51 2.41 13.20 -0.36
N VAL A 52 2.69 14.45 -0.63
CA VAL A 52 2.36 15.12 -1.89
C VAL A 52 3.51 16.03 -2.28
N ASP A 53 3.86 16.03 -3.54
CA ASP A 53 4.69 17.07 -4.12
C ASP A 53 3.94 17.70 -5.30
N ASN A 54 4.62 18.59 -6.05
CA ASN A 54 3.95 19.38 -7.09
C ASN A 54 3.30 18.54 -8.19
N GLU A 55 3.76 17.31 -8.41
CA GLU A 55 3.33 16.47 -9.53
C GLU A 55 2.68 15.17 -9.10
N TYR A 56 2.95 14.70 -7.89
CA TYR A 56 2.57 13.38 -7.45
C TYR A 56 1.94 13.37 -6.08
N ASN A 57 1.06 12.39 -5.87
CA ASN A 57 0.73 11.89 -4.55
C ASN A 57 1.55 10.63 -4.31
N ARG A 58 2.15 10.53 -3.13
CA ARG A 58 2.93 9.36 -2.74
C ARG A 58 2.12 8.46 -1.85
N TRP A 59 2.15 7.17 -2.19
CA TRP A 59 1.39 6.15 -1.50
C TRP A 59 2.30 5.06 -1.00
N VAL A 60 1.97 4.52 0.17
CA VAL A 60 2.49 3.24 0.64
C VAL A 60 1.45 2.19 0.30
N VAL A 61 1.86 1.12 -0.38
CA VAL A 61 0.96 0.05 -0.79
C VAL A 61 1.40 -1.22 -0.11
N ILE A 62 0.50 -1.81 0.66
CA ILE A 62 0.77 -3.08 1.35
C ILE A 62 -0.15 -4.16 0.82
N ARG A 63 0.33 -5.39 0.85
CA ARG A 63 -0.49 -6.58 0.68
C ARG A 63 -0.88 -7.10 2.05
N THR A 64 -2.17 -7.28 2.28
CA THR A 64 -2.70 -7.75 3.55
C THR A 64 -3.83 -8.73 3.30
N ASP A 65 -4.40 -9.31 4.34
CA ASP A 65 -5.53 -10.22 4.19
C ASP A 65 -6.84 -9.52 4.55
N ILE A 66 -7.94 -10.11 4.09
CA ILE A 66 -9.26 -9.52 4.33
C ILE A 66 -9.63 -9.52 5.81
N PHE A 67 -9.13 -10.49 6.57
CA PHE A 67 -9.38 -10.54 8.01
C PHE A 67 -8.77 -9.30 8.71
N SER A 68 -7.54 -8.94 8.36
CA SER A 68 -6.88 -7.75 8.91
C SER A 68 -7.65 -6.48 8.59
N ILE A 69 -8.16 -6.36 7.35
CA ILE A 69 -8.98 -5.21 6.94
C ILE A 69 -10.26 -5.17 7.76
N GLN A 70 -10.94 -6.30 7.94
CA GLN A 70 -12.15 -6.38 8.74
C GLN A 70 -11.90 -6.00 10.20
N GLN A 71 -10.79 -6.44 10.79
CA GLN A 71 -10.42 -6.06 12.14
C GLN A 71 -10.26 -4.55 12.28
N TYR A 72 -9.64 -3.91 11.29
CA TYR A 72 -9.52 -2.46 11.28
C TYR A 72 -10.90 -1.78 11.17
N LEU A 73 -11.74 -2.23 10.24
CA LEU A 73 -13.06 -1.66 10.05
C LEU A 73 -13.96 -1.82 11.28
N GLU A 74 -13.79 -2.88 12.03
CA GLU A 74 -14.52 -3.15 13.28
C GLU A 74 -13.85 -2.49 14.49
N LYS A 75 -12.80 -1.71 14.27
CA LYS A 75 -12.06 -1.00 15.33
C LYS A 75 -11.38 -1.93 16.34
N LYS A 76 -11.06 -3.15 15.90
CA LYS A 76 -10.34 -4.14 16.72
C LYS A 76 -8.84 -4.09 16.50
N SER A 77 -8.37 -3.36 15.49
CA SER A 77 -6.96 -3.10 15.24
C SER A 77 -6.79 -1.67 14.73
N THR A 78 -5.57 -1.17 14.78
CA THR A 78 -5.25 0.18 14.34
C THR A 78 -4.71 0.19 12.92
N LEU A 79 -4.78 1.33 12.26
CA LEU A 79 -4.15 1.52 10.95
C LEU A 79 -2.65 1.29 11.05
N HIS A 80 -2.01 1.79 12.11
CA HIS A 80 -0.58 1.56 12.37
C HIS A 80 -0.26 0.07 12.36
N SER A 81 -1.06 -0.74 13.06
CA SER A 81 -0.84 -2.18 13.14
C SER A 81 -0.91 -2.84 11.76
N ILE A 82 -1.89 -2.46 10.93
CA ILE A 82 -2.03 -3.05 9.59
C ILE A 82 -0.86 -2.64 8.70
N ILE A 83 -0.54 -1.36 8.65
CA ILE A 83 0.49 -0.84 7.74
C ILE A 83 1.87 -1.37 8.11
N THR A 84 2.14 -1.57 9.40
CA THR A 84 3.45 -2.05 9.86
C THR A 84 3.58 -3.57 9.85
N GLN A 85 2.52 -4.30 9.51
CA GLN A 85 2.52 -5.77 9.48
C GLN A 85 2.01 -6.30 8.14
N PRO A 86 2.65 -5.93 7.01
CA PRO A 86 2.26 -6.50 5.72
C PRO A 86 2.53 -7.99 5.68
N ASN A 87 1.74 -8.72 4.89
CA ASN A 87 1.82 -10.18 4.83
C ASN A 87 3.23 -10.71 4.51
N ASP A 88 3.95 -9.99 3.65
CA ASP A 88 5.25 -10.47 3.16
C ASP A 88 6.44 -9.73 3.77
N GLY A 89 6.22 -8.82 4.71
CA GLY A 89 7.27 -8.01 5.29
C GLY A 89 7.80 -6.90 4.42
N PHE A 90 7.18 -6.66 3.27
CA PHE A 90 7.56 -5.62 2.30
C PHE A 90 6.37 -4.75 1.96
N VAL A 91 6.67 -3.52 1.55
CA VAL A 91 5.69 -2.59 1.03
C VAL A 91 6.19 -2.01 -0.29
N TYR A 92 5.28 -1.49 -1.10
CA TYR A 92 5.65 -0.61 -2.20
C TYR A 92 5.53 0.84 -1.73
N THR A 93 6.44 1.69 -2.21
CA THR A 93 6.18 3.12 -2.27
C THR A 93 6.03 3.49 -3.73
N VAL A 94 5.04 4.29 -4.05
CA VAL A 94 4.73 4.65 -5.43
C VAL A 94 4.19 6.07 -5.49
N ASP A 95 4.59 6.78 -6.52
CA ASP A 95 4.09 8.12 -6.81
C ASP A 95 3.08 8.02 -7.95
N ILE A 96 1.91 8.61 -7.75
CA ILE A 96 0.82 8.57 -8.73
C ILE A 96 0.50 10.01 -9.13
N ASP A 97 0.53 10.28 -10.45
CA ASP A 97 0.17 11.58 -10.97
C ASP A 97 -1.34 11.74 -11.17
N ASP A 98 -1.78 12.92 -11.59
CA ASP A 98 -3.20 13.22 -11.77
C ASP A 98 -3.87 12.45 -12.91
N LYS A 99 -3.07 11.84 -13.79
CA LYS A 99 -3.55 11.00 -14.88
C LYS A 99 -3.50 9.51 -14.55
N ILE A 100 -3.21 9.19 -13.29
CA ILE A 100 -3.13 7.82 -12.77
C ILE A 100 -1.99 7.03 -13.46
N HIS A 101 -0.87 7.69 -13.69
CA HIS A 101 0.37 7.03 -14.06
C HIS A 101 1.20 6.77 -12.81
N TYR A 102 1.85 5.62 -12.77
CA TYR A 102 2.62 5.16 -11.62
C TYR A 102 4.10 5.43 -11.86
N HIS A 103 4.74 6.10 -10.90
CA HIS A 103 6.13 6.52 -10.99
C HIS A 103 6.89 6.09 -9.73
N ASN A 104 8.23 6.00 -9.87
CA ASN A 104 9.13 5.81 -8.71
C ASN A 104 8.73 4.63 -7.83
N ILE A 105 8.33 3.52 -8.46
CA ILE A 105 7.92 2.33 -7.73
C ILE A 105 9.14 1.72 -7.06
N LYS A 106 9.06 1.54 -5.75
CA LYS A 106 10.12 0.92 -4.95
C LYS A 106 9.52 -0.18 -4.08
N LEU A 107 10.24 -1.28 -3.96
CA LEU A 107 9.92 -2.34 -3.02
C LEU A 107 10.82 -2.18 -1.81
N VAL A 108 10.22 -1.98 -0.64
CA VAL A 108 10.92 -1.60 0.58
C VAL A 108 10.60 -2.58 1.70
N PRO A 109 11.62 -3.18 2.37
CA PRO A 109 11.34 -3.93 3.60
C PRO A 109 10.65 -3.01 4.62
N ILE A 110 9.66 -3.53 5.33
CA ILE A 110 8.91 -2.71 6.27
C ILE A 110 9.82 -2.04 7.32
N ALA A 111 10.89 -2.70 7.72
CA ALA A 111 11.84 -2.15 8.68
C ALA A 111 12.57 -0.90 8.15
N ASN A 112 12.62 -0.74 6.83
CA ASN A 112 13.30 0.39 6.17
C ASN A 112 12.33 1.50 5.75
N LEU A 113 11.04 1.33 5.97
CA LEU A 113 10.05 2.37 5.65
C LEU A 113 10.27 3.57 6.59
N PRO A 114 10.40 4.79 6.06
CA PRO A 114 10.52 5.98 6.90
C PRO A 114 9.37 6.08 7.89
N GLU A 115 9.68 6.44 9.13
CA GLU A 115 8.68 6.56 10.18
C GLU A 115 7.57 7.55 9.81
N GLU A 116 7.92 8.62 9.10
CA GLU A 116 6.97 9.63 8.63
C GLU A 116 5.94 9.07 7.65
N TYR A 117 6.21 7.89 7.06
CA TYR A 117 5.28 7.22 6.15
C TYR A 117 4.45 6.15 6.84
N THR A 118 4.55 6.05 8.16
CA THR A 118 3.72 5.13 8.94
C THR A 118 2.68 5.92 9.72
N PRO A 119 1.46 5.36 9.92
CA PRO A 119 0.49 5.98 10.80
C PRO A 119 1.01 6.07 12.23
N THR A 120 0.48 6.99 13.02
CA THR A 120 0.79 7.04 14.44
C THR A 120 0.26 5.79 15.14
N GLU A 121 0.86 5.44 16.28
CA GLU A 121 0.49 4.22 17.01
C GLU A 121 -0.97 4.19 17.44
N ASN A 122 -1.60 5.33 17.56
CA ASN A 122 -3.00 5.45 17.99
C ASN A 122 -3.99 5.53 16.83
N SER A 123 -3.51 5.38 15.62
CA SER A 123 -4.37 5.50 14.42
C SER A 123 -5.21 4.28 14.18
#